data_1be381f0392963dc60cca3ea5bcdfe54
#
_entry.id   1be381f0392963dc60cca3ea5bcdfe54
#
_cell.length_a   1.000
_cell.length_b   1.000
_cell.length_c   1.000
_cell.angle_alpha   90.00
_cell.angle_beta   90.00
_cell.angle_gamma   90.00
#
_symmetry.space_group_name_H-M   'P 1'
#
loop_
_entity.id
_entity.type
_entity.pdbx_description
1 polymer ?
#
loop_
_entity_poly.entity_id
_entity_poly.type
_entity_poly.pdbx_seq_one_letter_code
_entity_poly.pdbx_strand_id
1 'polypeptide(L)'
;MKKIDLTQYGITGTTEVVYNPSYDVLFEEETKPELTGYDKGQVSELGAVNVMTGVYTGRSPKDKFIVDDENSHDTVWWTSDEYKNDNHRATKEAWAAVKEIAQKELSDKKLYVVDAFCGANKDTRMAVRFIMEVAWQAHFVTNMFIRPTAEELANFKPDFVVYNASKAKVANYKELGLNSETAVVFNITSREQIIINTWYGGEMKKGMFSMMNYYLPLKGIASMHCSANTDKEGKNTAIFFGLSGTGKTTLSTDPKRLLIGDDEHGWDDNGVVNFEGGCYAKVINLDKDSEPDIYNAIKRNALLENVTLDSEGHIDFTDKTVTENTRVSYPIYHINNIVRPVSTAPDAKSVIFLSADAFGVLPPVSILTPEQTQYYFLSGFTAKLAGTERGITEPTPTFSACFGQAFLELHPTKYAQELVKKMKKSGAKAYLVNTGWNGTGKRISIKDTRGIIDAILSGAINNAPTKTIPYFNFTVPTELPGVDSGILDPRDTYANAEDWNTKAVDLAGRFVKNFVKYEGNEAGKALVAAGPHID
;
A
#
# COMPACT_ATOMS: atom_id res chain seq x y z
N MET A 1 14.57 -30.99 11.16
CA MET A 1 13.57 -29.91 11.09
C MET A 1 13.32 -29.36 12.48
N LYS A 2 13.32 -28.03 12.64
CA LYS A 2 12.97 -27.37 13.90
C LYS A 2 11.51 -27.68 14.22
N LYS A 3 11.24 -28.30 15.35
CA LYS A 3 9.87 -28.60 15.79
C LYS A 3 9.31 -27.34 16.44
N ILE A 4 8.25 -26.77 15.87
CA ILE A 4 7.57 -25.60 16.44
C ILE A 4 6.54 -26.07 17.44
N ASP A 5 6.66 -25.61 18.67
CA ASP A 5 5.68 -25.84 19.72
C ASP A 5 4.59 -24.75 19.64
N LEU A 6 3.39 -25.14 19.23
CA LEU A 6 2.24 -24.23 19.10
C LEU A 6 1.40 -24.15 20.38
N THR A 7 1.68 -24.99 21.39
CA THR A 7 0.94 -24.95 22.66
C THR A 7 1.14 -23.65 23.42
N GLN A 8 2.31 -23.02 23.24
CA GLN A 8 2.57 -21.67 23.79
C GLN A 8 1.63 -20.59 23.25
N TYR A 9 1.01 -20.83 22.09
CA TYR A 9 0.01 -19.94 21.48
C TYR A 9 -1.44 -20.37 21.77
N GLY A 10 -1.63 -21.34 22.66
CA GLY A 10 -2.94 -21.91 23.00
C GLY A 10 -3.53 -22.80 21.90
N ILE A 11 -2.70 -23.30 20.98
CA ILE A 11 -3.10 -24.20 19.90
C ILE A 11 -2.63 -25.61 20.27
N THR A 12 -3.58 -26.54 20.37
CA THR A 12 -3.34 -27.92 20.85
C THR A 12 -3.77 -28.95 19.83
N GLY A 13 -3.32 -30.19 20.01
CA GLY A 13 -3.76 -31.33 19.15
C GLY A 13 -3.32 -31.22 17.68
N THR A 14 -2.32 -30.39 17.36
CA THR A 14 -1.84 -30.23 15.99
C THR A 14 -1.35 -31.58 15.44
N THR A 15 -1.92 -32.03 14.31
CA THR A 15 -1.60 -33.33 13.70
C THR A 15 -0.31 -33.28 12.89
N GLU A 16 -0.04 -32.12 12.23
CA GLU A 16 1.15 -31.89 11.44
C GLU A 16 1.42 -30.37 11.37
N VAL A 17 2.68 -29.97 11.40
CA VAL A 17 3.12 -28.59 11.13
C VAL A 17 4.03 -28.58 9.92
N VAL A 18 3.58 -27.93 8.84
CA VAL A 18 4.42 -27.65 7.66
C VAL A 18 5.10 -26.30 7.91
N TYR A 19 6.37 -26.36 8.29
CA TYR A 19 7.14 -25.19 8.72
C TYR A 19 8.05 -24.64 7.61
N ASN A 20 7.89 -23.37 7.27
CA ASN A 20 8.64 -22.67 6.22
C ASN A 20 8.86 -23.56 4.98
N PRO A 21 7.79 -24.05 4.36
CA PRO A 21 7.89 -24.95 3.23
C PRO A 21 8.57 -24.28 2.03
N SER A 22 9.27 -25.07 1.24
CA SER A 22 9.78 -24.61 -0.06
C SER A 22 8.62 -24.32 -1.03
N TYR A 23 8.89 -23.59 -2.10
CA TYR A 23 7.90 -23.36 -3.16
C TYR A 23 7.35 -24.65 -3.79
N ASP A 24 8.17 -25.69 -3.90
CA ASP A 24 7.72 -26.97 -4.44
C ASP A 24 6.76 -27.66 -3.48
N VAL A 25 7.04 -27.65 -2.18
CA VAL A 25 6.12 -28.17 -1.16
C VAL A 25 4.82 -27.37 -1.13
N LEU A 26 4.88 -26.03 -1.20
CA LEU A 26 3.69 -25.19 -1.28
C LEU A 26 2.83 -25.53 -2.50
N PHE A 27 3.46 -25.68 -3.67
CA PHE A 27 2.76 -26.06 -4.89
C PHE A 27 2.06 -27.43 -4.74
N GLU A 28 2.73 -28.42 -4.19
CA GLU A 28 2.12 -29.73 -3.92
C GLU A 28 0.96 -29.63 -2.93
N GLU A 29 1.14 -28.91 -1.83
CA GLU A 29 0.13 -28.76 -0.79
C GLU A 29 -1.14 -28.03 -1.28
N GLU A 30 -1.02 -26.99 -2.09
CA GLU A 30 -2.15 -26.17 -2.55
C GLU A 30 -2.86 -26.71 -3.80
N THR A 31 -2.27 -27.71 -4.46
CA THR A 31 -2.84 -28.33 -5.68
C THR A 31 -3.23 -29.79 -5.51
N LYS A 32 -3.21 -30.34 -4.29
CA LYS A 32 -3.60 -31.71 -4.01
C LYS A 32 -4.97 -32.04 -4.59
N PRO A 33 -5.13 -33.19 -5.27
CA PRO A 33 -6.40 -33.56 -5.91
C PRO A 33 -7.61 -33.64 -4.96
N GLU A 34 -7.35 -34.04 -3.70
CA GLU A 34 -8.38 -34.15 -2.66
C GLU A 34 -8.91 -32.84 -2.11
N LEU A 35 -8.22 -31.72 -2.36
CA LEU A 35 -8.67 -30.39 -1.91
C LEU A 35 -9.94 -29.98 -2.64
N THR A 36 -10.81 -29.30 -1.92
CA THR A 36 -12.09 -28.79 -2.43
C THR A 36 -12.33 -27.33 -2.02
N GLY A 37 -13.26 -26.68 -2.69
CA GLY A 37 -13.64 -25.30 -2.35
C GLY A 37 -12.47 -24.34 -2.45
N TYR A 38 -12.39 -23.44 -1.50
CA TYR A 38 -11.37 -22.36 -1.47
C TYR A 38 -9.98 -22.84 -1.02
N ASP A 39 -9.84 -24.06 -0.52
CA ASP A 39 -8.53 -24.67 -0.23
C ASP A 39 -7.76 -25.01 -1.50
N LYS A 40 -8.47 -25.28 -2.60
CA LYS A 40 -7.91 -25.83 -3.83
C LYS A 40 -7.38 -24.76 -4.75
N GLY A 41 -6.09 -24.86 -5.09
CA GLY A 41 -5.47 -24.12 -6.18
C GLY A 41 -5.59 -24.83 -7.52
N GLN A 42 -5.71 -24.07 -8.59
CA GLN A 42 -5.70 -24.54 -9.97
C GLN A 42 -4.47 -23.98 -10.69
N VAL A 43 -3.73 -24.84 -11.38
CA VAL A 43 -2.54 -24.45 -12.13
C VAL A 43 -2.96 -23.75 -13.44
N SER A 44 -2.42 -22.56 -13.69
CA SER A 44 -2.65 -21.82 -14.93
C SER A 44 -1.70 -22.23 -16.04
N GLU A 45 -2.02 -21.85 -17.28
CA GLU A 45 -1.16 -22.03 -18.47
C GLU A 45 0.24 -21.41 -18.31
N LEU A 46 0.37 -20.37 -17.48
CA LEU A 46 1.65 -19.69 -17.21
C LEU A 46 2.44 -20.36 -16.06
N GLY A 47 1.92 -21.40 -15.44
CA GLY A 47 2.57 -22.14 -14.35
C GLY A 47 2.32 -21.57 -12.95
N ALA A 48 1.66 -20.42 -12.83
CA ALA A 48 1.20 -19.89 -11.55
C ALA A 48 -0.06 -20.61 -11.07
N VAL A 49 -0.19 -20.79 -9.78
CA VAL A 49 -1.41 -21.32 -9.16
C VAL A 49 -2.42 -20.20 -8.98
N ASN A 50 -3.67 -20.43 -9.32
CA ASN A 50 -4.79 -19.53 -9.05
C ASN A 50 -5.66 -20.07 -7.92
N VAL A 51 -6.06 -19.21 -7.00
CA VAL A 51 -6.92 -19.54 -5.86
C VAL A 51 -8.10 -18.57 -5.79
N MET A 52 -9.18 -19.01 -5.16
CA MET A 52 -10.35 -18.18 -4.87
C MET A 52 -10.36 -17.81 -3.39
N THR A 53 -10.59 -16.53 -3.10
CA THR A 53 -10.55 -16.02 -1.71
C THR A 53 -11.93 -15.97 -1.05
N GLY A 54 -12.96 -16.56 -1.69
CA GLY A 54 -14.30 -16.64 -1.16
C GLY A 54 -15.07 -15.33 -1.24
N VAL A 55 -15.89 -15.07 -0.24
CA VAL A 55 -16.76 -13.89 -0.18
C VAL A 55 -15.94 -12.58 -0.19
N TYR A 56 -14.79 -12.58 0.46
CA TYR A 56 -13.91 -11.43 0.54
C TYR A 56 -12.85 -11.48 -0.55
N THR A 57 -13.00 -10.62 -1.55
CA THR A 57 -12.03 -10.46 -2.65
C THR A 57 -11.15 -9.22 -2.46
N GLY A 58 -11.21 -8.62 -1.29
CA GLY A 58 -10.44 -7.47 -0.83
C GLY A 58 -10.46 -7.41 0.69
N ARG A 59 -9.75 -6.43 1.25
CA ARG A 59 -9.76 -6.17 2.69
C ARG A 59 -11.15 -5.75 3.17
N SER A 60 -11.40 -5.96 4.46
CA SER A 60 -12.64 -5.54 5.12
C SER A 60 -12.35 -4.47 6.18
N PRO A 61 -12.26 -3.18 5.79
CA PRO A 61 -11.91 -2.10 6.71
C PRO A 61 -12.88 -1.93 7.88
N LYS A 62 -14.16 -2.25 7.66
CA LYS A 62 -15.20 -2.17 8.71
C LYS A 62 -15.03 -3.22 9.80
N ASP A 63 -14.31 -4.29 9.52
CA ASP A 63 -14.04 -5.40 10.43
C ASP A 63 -12.66 -5.32 11.07
N LYS A 64 -11.91 -4.23 10.80
CA LYS A 64 -10.63 -3.93 11.43
C LYS A 64 -10.84 -3.29 12.79
N PHE A 65 -10.24 -3.89 13.81
CA PHE A 65 -10.29 -3.42 15.20
C PHE A 65 -8.90 -3.44 15.83
N ILE A 66 -8.67 -2.52 16.76
CA ILE A 66 -7.45 -2.45 17.57
C ILE A 66 -7.87 -2.48 19.03
N VAL A 67 -7.21 -3.29 19.84
CA VAL A 67 -7.47 -3.35 21.28
C VAL A 67 -7.15 -2.02 21.92
N ASP A 68 -8.14 -1.47 22.63
CA ASP A 68 -7.99 -0.25 23.42
C ASP A 68 -7.52 -0.63 24.84
N ASP A 69 -6.25 -0.41 25.10
CA ASP A 69 -5.59 -0.68 26.38
C ASP A 69 -4.70 0.49 26.81
N GLU A 70 -3.96 0.32 27.91
CA GLU A 70 -3.13 1.36 28.50
C GLU A 70 -2.05 1.90 27.56
N ASN A 71 -1.59 1.10 26.59
CA ASN A 71 -0.54 1.50 25.65
C ASN A 71 -1.10 2.10 24.36
N SER A 72 -2.25 1.61 23.90
CA SER A 72 -2.85 2.05 22.63
C SER A 72 -3.81 3.24 22.79
N HIS A 73 -4.41 3.40 23.98
CA HIS A 73 -5.46 4.38 24.23
C HIS A 73 -5.10 5.80 23.80
N ASP A 74 -3.93 6.28 24.19
CA ASP A 74 -3.48 7.65 23.96
C ASP A 74 -2.63 7.80 22.69
N THR A 75 -2.25 6.70 22.03
CA THR A 75 -1.33 6.73 20.90
C THR A 75 -2.02 6.50 19.56
N VAL A 76 -3.04 5.64 19.50
CA VAL A 76 -3.74 5.31 18.26
C VAL A 76 -4.66 6.46 17.83
N TRP A 77 -4.65 6.72 16.54
CA TRP A 77 -5.58 7.66 15.91
C TRP A 77 -6.94 6.98 15.71
N TRP A 78 -7.76 7.02 16.75
CA TRP A 78 -9.06 6.34 16.76
C TRP A 78 -10.10 6.99 15.84
N THR A 79 -10.97 6.18 15.25
CA THR A 79 -12.16 6.70 14.58
C THR A 79 -13.08 7.42 15.56
N SER A 80 -13.67 8.52 15.12
CA SER A 80 -14.63 9.31 15.90
C SER A 80 -15.74 9.84 14.99
N ASP A 81 -16.74 10.48 15.56
CA ASP A 81 -17.79 11.12 14.77
C ASP A 81 -17.28 12.31 13.97
N GLU A 82 -16.27 12.98 14.49
CA GLU A 82 -15.60 14.12 13.83
C GLU A 82 -14.64 13.65 12.73
N TYR A 83 -13.88 12.56 12.98
CA TYR A 83 -12.85 12.06 12.06
C TYR A 83 -13.03 10.58 11.81
N LYS A 84 -13.67 10.22 10.70
CA LYS A 84 -13.84 8.82 10.31
C LYS A 84 -12.55 8.23 9.76
N ASN A 85 -12.14 7.11 10.34
CA ASN A 85 -11.06 6.26 9.83
C ASN A 85 -11.35 4.78 10.16
N ASP A 86 -10.42 3.88 9.86
CA ASP A 86 -10.63 2.44 10.02
C ASP A 86 -10.10 1.89 11.37
N ASN A 87 -9.68 2.75 12.29
CA ASN A 87 -9.14 2.32 13.58
C ASN A 87 -10.28 2.22 14.63
N HIS A 88 -11.05 1.14 14.56
CA HIS A 88 -12.13 0.87 15.49
C HIS A 88 -11.61 0.26 16.79
N ARG A 89 -12.22 0.64 17.92
CA ARG A 89 -11.83 0.14 19.23
C ARG A 89 -12.38 -1.26 19.49
N ALA A 90 -11.55 -2.19 19.96
CA ALA A 90 -11.99 -3.44 20.56
C ALA A 90 -11.70 -3.43 22.06
N THR A 91 -12.60 -4.02 22.84
CA THR A 91 -12.38 -4.22 24.27
C THR A 91 -11.38 -5.38 24.51
N LYS A 92 -10.80 -5.42 25.70
CA LYS A 92 -9.95 -6.57 26.11
C LYS A 92 -10.74 -7.88 26.15
N GLU A 93 -12.03 -7.82 26.48
CA GLU A 93 -12.94 -8.96 26.48
C GLU A 93 -13.23 -9.46 25.06
N ALA A 94 -13.45 -8.56 24.11
CA ALA A 94 -13.61 -8.90 22.70
C ALA A 94 -12.33 -9.56 22.15
N TRP A 95 -11.16 -9.02 22.49
CA TRP A 95 -9.88 -9.62 22.14
C TRP A 95 -9.73 -11.05 22.66
N ALA A 96 -10.00 -11.26 23.95
CA ALA A 96 -9.93 -12.59 24.56
C ALA A 96 -10.86 -13.59 23.86
N ALA A 97 -12.09 -13.17 23.52
CA ALA A 97 -13.06 -14.01 22.83
C ALA A 97 -12.63 -14.37 21.41
N VAL A 98 -12.18 -13.41 20.60
CA VAL A 98 -11.72 -13.71 19.22
C VAL A 98 -10.45 -14.55 19.22
N LYS A 99 -9.57 -14.35 20.19
CA LYS A 99 -8.37 -15.18 20.36
C LYS A 99 -8.71 -16.64 20.68
N GLU A 100 -9.66 -16.88 21.58
CA GLU A 100 -10.16 -18.21 21.89
C GLU A 100 -10.77 -18.91 20.66
N ILE A 101 -11.59 -18.17 19.87
CA ILE A 101 -12.15 -18.69 18.62
C ILE A 101 -11.04 -19.12 17.65
N ALA A 102 -10.02 -18.27 17.45
CA ALA A 102 -8.91 -18.57 16.57
C ALA A 102 -8.08 -19.77 17.07
N GLN A 103 -7.78 -19.84 18.36
CA GLN A 103 -7.05 -20.94 18.98
C GLN A 103 -7.80 -22.27 18.82
N LYS A 104 -9.11 -22.26 19.03
CA LYS A 104 -9.96 -23.45 18.85
C LYS A 104 -10.00 -23.89 17.39
N GLU A 105 -10.18 -22.95 16.45
CA GLU A 105 -10.19 -23.26 15.01
C GLU A 105 -8.87 -23.86 14.55
N LEU A 106 -7.76 -23.34 15.02
CA LEU A 106 -6.42 -23.79 14.62
C LEU A 106 -5.94 -25.05 15.39
N SER A 107 -6.71 -25.56 16.34
CA SER A 107 -6.39 -26.79 17.07
C SER A 107 -6.88 -28.04 16.33
N ASP A 108 -6.31 -29.21 16.68
CA ASP A 108 -6.69 -30.53 16.22
C ASP A 108 -6.64 -30.75 14.69
N LYS A 109 -5.72 -30.06 14.01
CA LYS A 109 -5.55 -30.15 12.56
C LYS A 109 -4.11 -29.94 12.11
N LYS A 110 -3.89 -30.15 10.80
CA LYS A 110 -2.67 -29.78 10.10
C LYS A 110 -2.60 -28.26 9.93
N LEU A 111 -1.44 -27.68 10.20
CA LEU A 111 -1.19 -26.24 10.09
C LEU A 111 0.04 -25.93 9.25
N TYR A 112 0.05 -24.72 8.69
CA TYR A 112 1.18 -24.13 8.00
C TYR A 112 1.71 -22.98 8.84
N VAL A 113 3.00 -22.99 9.15
CA VAL A 113 3.66 -21.94 9.92
C VAL A 113 4.79 -21.36 9.08
N VAL A 114 4.73 -20.06 8.82
CA VAL A 114 5.76 -19.33 8.10
C VAL A 114 6.35 -18.26 9.00
N ASP A 115 7.66 -18.35 9.19
CA ASP A 115 8.47 -17.31 9.84
C ASP A 115 9.11 -16.46 8.75
N ALA A 116 8.91 -15.15 8.80
CA ALA A 116 9.42 -14.23 7.81
C ALA A 116 9.67 -12.84 8.42
N PHE A 117 10.30 -11.96 7.65
CA PHE A 117 10.56 -10.59 8.08
C PHE A 117 9.69 -9.58 7.32
N CYS A 118 9.23 -8.57 8.03
CA CYS A 118 8.68 -7.34 7.48
C CYS A 118 9.74 -6.24 7.62
N GLY A 119 10.35 -5.84 6.51
CA GLY A 119 11.45 -4.87 6.46
C GLY A 119 12.82 -5.47 6.08
N ALA A 120 13.50 -4.82 5.15
CA ALA A 120 14.82 -5.27 4.66
C ALA A 120 15.98 -4.87 5.57
N ASN A 121 15.83 -3.82 6.39
CA ASN A 121 16.87 -3.42 7.35
C ASN A 121 16.82 -4.30 8.60
N LYS A 122 17.91 -4.99 8.86
CA LYS A 122 18.03 -5.90 10.01
C LYS A 122 17.80 -5.23 11.38
N ASP A 123 18.11 -3.95 11.48
CA ASP A 123 18.00 -3.20 12.75
C ASP A 123 16.56 -2.73 13.04
N THR A 124 15.71 -2.65 12.03
CA THR A 124 14.36 -2.08 12.13
C THR A 124 13.25 -3.02 11.69
N ARG A 125 13.59 -4.18 11.12
CA ARG A 125 12.63 -5.19 10.67
C ARG A 125 11.86 -5.80 11.82
N MET A 126 10.67 -6.29 11.51
CA MET A 126 9.84 -7.06 12.43
C MET A 126 9.89 -8.54 12.03
N ALA A 127 10.22 -9.41 12.97
CA ALA A 127 10.15 -10.86 12.81
C ALA A 127 8.71 -11.32 13.06
N VAL A 128 8.07 -11.92 12.06
CA VAL A 128 6.66 -12.28 12.11
C VAL A 128 6.47 -13.79 11.94
N ARG A 129 5.68 -14.38 12.82
CA ARG A 129 5.23 -15.76 12.70
C ARG A 129 3.77 -15.79 12.26
N PHE A 130 3.52 -16.40 11.11
CA PHE A 130 2.18 -16.62 10.59
C PHE A 130 1.75 -18.06 10.84
N ILE A 131 0.60 -18.22 11.49
CA ILE A 131 -0.01 -19.53 11.77
C ILE A 131 -1.31 -19.62 10.98
N MET A 132 -1.39 -20.58 10.05
CA MET A 132 -2.46 -20.66 9.06
C MET A 132 -2.94 -22.10 8.89
N GLU A 133 -4.21 -22.26 8.49
CA GLU A 133 -4.81 -23.56 8.17
C GLU A 133 -4.93 -23.83 6.67
N VAL A 134 -4.59 -22.86 5.82
CA VAL A 134 -4.73 -22.91 4.36
C VAL A 134 -3.37 -22.83 3.69
N ALA A 135 -3.05 -23.81 2.84
CA ALA A 135 -1.73 -23.93 2.20
C ALA A 135 -1.37 -22.71 1.34
N TRP A 136 -2.30 -22.24 0.51
CA TRP A 136 -2.00 -21.10 -0.37
C TRP A 136 -1.85 -19.76 0.38
N GLN A 137 -2.38 -19.65 1.60
CA GLN A 137 -2.08 -18.47 2.43
C GLN A 137 -0.62 -18.48 2.89
N ALA A 138 -0.06 -19.67 3.15
CA ALA A 138 1.38 -19.79 3.40
C ALA A 138 2.21 -19.42 2.16
N HIS A 139 1.75 -19.76 0.96
CA HIS A 139 2.37 -19.31 -0.29
C HIS A 139 2.31 -17.78 -0.42
N PHE A 140 1.16 -17.18 -0.15
CA PHE A 140 0.99 -15.73 -0.18
C PHE A 140 2.00 -15.02 0.72
N VAL A 141 2.12 -15.41 2.00
CA VAL A 141 3.07 -14.76 2.92
C VAL A 141 4.53 -15.05 2.54
N THR A 142 4.81 -16.22 1.97
CA THR A 142 6.14 -16.54 1.45
C THR A 142 6.54 -15.61 0.30
N ASN A 143 5.59 -15.24 -0.57
CA ASN A 143 5.83 -14.27 -1.63
C ASN A 143 5.99 -12.85 -1.07
N MET A 144 5.13 -12.45 -0.14
CA MET A 144 4.99 -11.03 0.25
C MET A 144 5.93 -10.58 1.35
N PHE A 145 6.46 -11.49 2.17
CA PHE A 145 7.38 -11.16 3.25
C PHE A 145 8.80 -11.61 2.90
N ILE A 146 9.78 -11.01 3.57
CA ILE A 146 11.19 -11.32 3.33
C ILE A 146 11.52 -12.68 3.90
N ARG A 147 11.95 -13.58 3.04
CA ARG A 147 12.30 -14.96 3.39
C ARG A 147 13.61 -14.98 4.17
N PRO A 148 13.63 -15.57 5.38
CA PRO A 148 14.84 -15.70 6.16
C PRO A 148 15.85 -16.66 5.52
N THR A 149 17.12 -16.45 5.79
CA THR A 149 18.15 -17.44 5.52
C THR A 149 18.02 -18.64 6.47
N ALA A 150 18.69 -19.75 6.16
CA ALA A 150 18.70 -20.94 7.04
C ALA A 150 19.24 -20.60 8.44
N GLU A 151 20.28 -19.77 8.54
CA GLU A 151 20.85 -19.31 9.82
C GLU A 151 19.84 -18.45 10.60
N GLU A 152 19.16 -17.52 9.93
CA GLU A 152 18.13 -16.68 10.55
C GLU A 152 16.96 -17.53 11.06
N LEU A 153 16.52 -18.55 10.31
CA LEU A 153 15.47 -19.49 10.75
C LEU A 153 15.89 -20.30 11.97
N ALA A 154 17.15 -20.76 12.03
CA ALA A 154 17.65 -21.51 13.18
C ALA A 154 17.53 -20.73 14.49
N ASN A 155 17.72 -19.42 14.42
CA ASN A 155 17.70 -18.49 15.55
C ASN A 155 16.44 -17.62 15.61
N PHE A 156 15.42 -17.93 14.83
CA PHE A 156 14.23 -17.08 14.71
C PHE A 156 13.45 -16.99 16.00
N LYS A 157 13.17 -15.75 16.41
CA LYS A 157 12.27 -15.41 17.51
C LYS A 157 11.27 -14.39 16.98
N PRO A 158 9.96 -14.69 16.99
CA PRO A 158 8.99 -13.75 16.48
C PRO A 158 8.83 -12.54 17.40
N ASP A 159 8.78 -11.35 16.80
CA ASP A 159 8.36 -10.11 17.46
C ASP A 159 6.84 -9.98 17.43
N PHE A 160 6.20 -10.56 16.42
CA PHE A 160 4.77 -10.46 16.16
C PHE A 160 4.21 -11.81 15.68
N VAL A 161 2.99 -12.15 16.09
CA VAL A 161 2.33 -13.42 15.73
C VAL A 161 0.98 -13.13 15.07
N VAL A 162 0.75 -13.75 13.91
CA VAL A 162 -0.52 -13.68 13.16
C VAL A 162 -1.22 -15.03 13.25
N TYR A 163 -2.44 -15.03 13.75
CA TYR A 163 -3.34 -16.18 13.78
C TYR A 163 -4.37 -16.02 12.67
N ASN A 164 -4.27 -16.81 11.61
CA ASN A 164 -5.22 -16.76 10.50
C ASN A 164 -6.18 -17.94 10.56
N ALA A 165 -7.35 -17.71 11.14
CA ALA A 165 -8.44 -18.67 11.31
C ALA A 165 -9.57 -18.36 10.31
N SER A 166 -9.26 -18.40 9.01
CA SER A 166 -10.18 -18.01 7.93
C SER A 166 -11.50 -18.80 7.91
N LYS A 167 -11.51 -20.03 8.42
CA LYS A 167 -12.69 -20.92 8.41
C LYS A 167 -13.61 -20.69 9.60
N ALA A 168 -13.16 -19.96 10.62
CA ALA A 168 -13.96 -19.63 11.80
C ALA A 168 -14.89 -18.45 11.55
N LYS A 169 -15.83 -18.24 12.47
CA LYS A 169 -16.76 -17.10 12.51
C LYS A 169 -16.95 -16.63 13.95
N VAL A 170 -17.18 -15.33 14.10
CA VAL A 170 -17.56 -14.72 15.38
C VAL A 170 -19.09 -14.65 15.46
N ALA A 171 -19.73 -15.73 15.94
CA ALA A 171 -21.19 -15.82 15.97
C ALA A 171 -21.85 -14.76 16.87
N ASN A 172 -21.18 -14.42 17.98
CA ASN A 172 -21.66 -13.45 18.97
C ASN A 172 -21.04 -12.04 18.80
N TYR A 173 -20.70 -11.66 17.57
CA TYR A 173 -20.02 -10.40 17.29
C TYR A 173 -20.70 -9.16 17.85
N LYS A 174 -22.04 -9.14 17.87
CA LYS A 174 -22.82 -7.99 18.41
C LYS A 174 -22.58 -7.78 19.89
N GLU A 175 -22.52 -8.86 20.66
CA GLU A 175 -22.25 -8.82 22.11
C GLU A 175 -20.82 -8.33 22.39
N LEU A 176 -19.90 -8.59 21.46
CA LEU A 176 -18.49 -8.19 21.55
C LEU A 176 -18.23 -6.78 21.00
N GLY A 177 -19.26 -6.08 20.49
CA GLY A 177 -19.11 -4.76 19.89
C GLY A 177 -18.39 -4.77 18.54
N LEU A 178 -18.35 -5.91 17.85
CA LEU A 178 -17.74 -6.04 16.52
C LEU A 178 -18.79 -5.77 15.42
N ASN A 179 -18.31 -5.58 14.18
CA ASN A 179 -19.14 -5.18 13.06
C ASN A 179 -19.91 -6.36 12.41
N SER A 180 -19.28 -7.52 12.33
CA SER A 180 -19.84 -8.71 11.67
C SER A 180 -19.23 -10.00 12.22
N GLU A 181 -19.60 -11.15 11.64
CA GLU A 181 -18.98 -12.45 11.93
C GLU A 181 -17.49 -12.51 11.52
N THR A 182 -17.03 -11.53 10.74
CA THR A 182 -15.64 -11.37 10.31
C THR A 182 -14.93 -10.43 11.27
N ALA A 183 -13.69 -10.75 11.62
CA ALA A 183 -12.89 -9.91 12.49
C ALA A 183 -11.41 -9.94 12.09
N VAL A 184 -10.83 -8.74 12.01
CA VAL A 184 -9.39 -8.52 11.84
C VAL A 184 -8.95 -7.63 12.99
N VAL A 185 -8.41 -8.24 14.05
CA VAL A 185 -8.17 -7.57 15.33
C VAL A 185 -6.67 -7.57 15.64
N PHE A 186 -6.18 -6.39 16.00
CA PHE A 186 -4.78 -6.17 16.39
C PHE A 186 -4.68 -5.90 17.88
N ASN A 187 -3.73 -6.55 18.53
CA ASN A 187 -3.29 -6.21 19.87
C ASN A 187 -1.86 -5.68 19.79
N ILE A 188 -1.70 -4.36 19.90
CA ILE A 188 -0.41 -3.69 19.77
C ILE A 188 0.51 -4.04 20.95
N THR A 189 -0.06 -4.20 22.12
CA THR A 189 0.68 -4.49 23.36
C THR A 189 1.24 -5.90 23.39
N SER A 190 0.41 -6.91 23.07
CA SER A 190 0.86 -8.31 23.00
C SER A 190 1.52 -8.66 21.67
N ARG A 191 1.47 -7.77 20.68
CA ARG A 191 2.04 -7.94 19.32
C ARG A 191 1.45 -9.15 18.59
N GLU A 192 0.14 -9.12 18.47
CA GLU A 192 -0.63 -10.19 17.83
C GLU A 192 -1.70 -9.62 16.89
N GLN A 193 -1.98 -10.35 15.81
CA GLN A 193 -3.12 -10.13 14.92
C GLN A 193 -3.95 -11.41 14.84
N ILE A 194 -5.26 -11.27 14.88
CA ILE A 194 -6.20 -12.38 14.67
C ILE A 194 -7.07 -12.06 13.46
N ILE A 195 -7.17 -13.02 12.53
CA ILE A 195 -8.00 -12.94 11.33
C ILE A 195 -9.02 -14.06 11.39
N ILE A 196 -10.32 -13.70 11.29
CA ILE A 196 -11.44 -14.64 11.33
C ILE A 196 -12.37 -14.37 10.14
N ASN A 197 -12.81 -15.42 9.47
CA ASN A 197 -13.84 -15.42 8.43
C ASN A 197 -13.50 -14.64 7.16
N THR A 198 -12.25 -14.39 6.90
CA THR A 198 -11.80 -13.86 5.59
C THR A 198 -10.58 -14.66 5.12
N TRP A 199 -10.60 -15.04 3.85
CA TRP A 199 -9.51 -15.81 3.24
C TRP A 199 -8.53 -14.91 2.51
N TYR A 200 -8.87 -13.63 2.34
CA TYR A 200 -8.08 -12.68 1.57
C TYR A 200 -6.70 -12.45 2.20
N GLY A 201 -5.65 -12.83 1.47
CA GLY A 201 -4.27 -12.75 1.95
C GLY A 201 -3.80 -11.33 2.27
N GLY A 202 -4.38 -10.32 1.61
CA GLY A 202 -4.08 -8.91 1.83
C GLY A 202 -4.31 -8.41 3.26
N GLU A 203 -5.12 -9.11 4.08
CA GLU A 203 -5.28 -8.78 5.51
C GLU A 203 -3.99 -9.03 6.30
N MET A 204 -3.24 -10.07 5.98
CA MET A 204 -1.92 -10.32 6.59
C MET A 204 -0.89 -9.30 6.11
N LYS A 205 -0.85 -9.04 4.79
CA LYS A 205 0.08 -8.09 4.19
C LYS A 205 -0.11 -6.68 4.75
N LYS A 206 -1.31 -6.14 4.64
CA LYS A 206 -1.63 -4.78 5.10
C LYS A 206 -1.71 -4.68 6.62
N GLY A 207 -2.02 -5.77 7.30
CA GLY A 207 -1.96 -5.84 8.74
C GLY A 207 -0.55 -5.57 9.27
N MET A 208 0.45 -6.20 8.70
CA MET A 208 1.85 -5.96 9.10
C MET A 208 2.34 -4.58 8.69
N PHE A 209 1.91 -4.07 7.53
CA PHE A 209 2.17 -2.69 7.17
C PHE A 209 1.58 -1.70 8.17
N SER A 210 0.35 -1.91 8.61
CA SER A 210 -0.27 -1.09 9.67
C SER A 210 0.53 -1.14 10.96
N MET A 211 1.07 -2.29 11.32
CA MET A 211 1.92 -2.42 12.52
C MET A 211 3.26 -1.72 12.35
N MET A 212 3.89 -1.78 11.19
CA MET A 212 5.08 -0.97 10.88
C MET A 212 4.76 0.53 10.97
N ASN A 213 3.60 0.95 10.50
CA ASN A 213 3.10 2.33 10.60
C ASN A 213 2.84 2.77 12.06
N TYR A 214 2.65 1.84 12.97
CA TYR A 214 2.57 2.16 14.41
C TYR A 214 3.95 2.25 15.05
N TYR A 215 4.75 1.19 14.92
CA TYR A 215 6.00 1.07 15.68
C TYR A 215 7.14 1.96 15.15
N LEU A 216 7.28 2.10 13.83
CA LEU A 216 8.44 2.79 13.25
C LEU A 216 8.42 4.31 13.43
N PRO A 217 7.31 5.04 13.20
CA PRO A 217 7.31 6.49 13.41
C PRO A 217 7.58 6.87 14.86
N LEU A 218 7.18 6.05 15.83
CA LEU A 218 7.51 6.26 17.25
C LEU A 218 9.01 6.15 17.54
N LYS A 219 9.78 5.53 16.64
CA LYS A 219 11.25 5.42 16.68
C LYS A 219 11.94 6.44 15.78
N GLY A 220 11.22 7.39 15.20
CA GLY A 220 11.77 8.39 14.29
C GLY A 220 12.08 7.87 12.89
N ILE A 221 11.42 6.80 12.43
CA ILE A 221 11.57 6.21 11.10
C ILE A 221 10.32 6.53 10.29
N ALA A 222 10.49 7.07 9.08
CA ALA A 222 9.36 7.27 8.18
C ALA A 222 8.86 5.94 7.65
N SER A 223 7.55 5.70 7.75
CA SER A 223 6.86 4.54 7.19
C SER A 223 5.89 5.03 6.13
N MET A 224 5.96 4.46 4.91
CA MET A 224 5.41 5.08 3.72
C MET A 224 4.69 4.08 2.82
N HIS A 225 3.47 4.43 2.42
CA HIS A 225 2.75 3.76 1.35
C HIS A 225 3.18 4.37 0.01
N CYS A 226 4.26 3.84 -0.54
CA CYS A 226 4.86 4.35 -1.76
C CYS A 226 5.60 3.25 -2.53
N SER A 227 5.81 3.46 -3.82
CA SER A 227 6.81 2.73 -4.58
C SER A 227 8.16 3.46 -4.56
N ALA A 228 9.24 2.76 -4.83
CA ALA A 228 10.57 3.34 -4.82
C ALA A 228 11.48 2.68 -5.87
N ASN A 229 12.29 3.51 -6.51
CA ASN A 229 13.32 3.06 -7.44
C ASN A 229 14.60 3.90 -7.28
N THR A 230 15.66 3.45 -7.89
CA THR A 230 16.93 4.20 -7.96
C THR A 230 17.53 4.08 -9.35
N ASP A 231 18.53 4.92 -9.67
CA ASP A 231 19.31 4.78 -10.89
C ASP A 231 20.20 3.52 -10.87
N LYS A 232 20.81 3.20 -12.00
CA LYS A 232 21.66 2.00 -12.12
C LYS A 232 22.91 2.05 -11.25
N GLU A 233 23.36 3.24 -10.89
CA GLU A 233 24.47 3.48 -9.98
C GLU A 233 24.07 3.45 -8.50
N GLY A 234 22.76 3.36 -8.20
CA GLY A 234 22.22 3.31 -6.84
C GLY A 234 22.35 4.62 -6.06
N LYS A 235 22.45 5.77 -6.73
CA LYS A 235 22.73 7.08 -6.11
C LYS A 235 21.57 8.05 -6.14
N ASN A 236 20.58 7.82 -7.00
CA ASN A 236 19.46 8.73 -7.23
C ASN A 236 18.15 8.03 -6.93
N THR A 237 17.86 7.86 -5.66
CA THR A 237 16.64 7.22 -5.18
C THR A 237 15.46 8.18 -5.26
N ALA A 238 14.33 7.68 -5.78
CA ALA A 238 13.06 8.39 -5.85
C ALA A 238 11.95 7.55 -5.20
N ILE A 239 11.03 8.23 -4.52
CA ILE A 239 9.85 7.61 -3.94
C ILE A 239 8.59 8.23 -4.54
N PHE A 240 7.58 7.38 -4.80
CA PHE A 240 6.35 7.75 -5.49
C PHE A 240 5.17 7.39 -4.62
N PHE A 241 4.42 8.40 -4.19
CA PHE A 241 3.14 8.23 -3.52
C PHE A 241 2.02 8.41 -4.54
N GLY A 242 0.93 7.71 -4.36
CA GLY A 242 -0.23 7.88 -5.21
C GLY A 242 -1.30 6.83 -4.91
N LEU A 243 -2.56 7.21 -5.09
CA LEU A 243 -3.70 6.31 -4.98
C LEU A 243 -3.89 5.49 -6.27
N SER A 244 -4.80 4.53 -6.24
CA SER A 244 -5.14 3.73 -7.42
C SER A 244 -5.52 4.62 -8.61
N GLY A 245 -5.01 4.30 -9.79
CA GLY A 245 -5.30 5.03 -11.03
C GLY A 245 -4.46 6.28 -11.28
N THR A 246 -3.54 6.64 -10.38
CA THR A 246 -2.63 7.80 -10.56
C THR A 246 -1.38 7.48 -11.37
N GLY A 247 -1.12 6.21 -11.66
CA GLY A 247 0.06 5.78 -12.42
C GLY A 247 1.26 5.40 -11.55
N LYS A 248 1.09 5.21 -10.25
CA LYS A 248 2.18 4.87 -9.32
C LYS A 248 3.04 3.70 -9.81
N THR A 249 2.45 2.57 -10.12
CA THR A 249 3.17 1.38 -10.61
C THR A 249 3.81 1.63 -11.97
N THR A 250 3.08 2.20 -12.91
CA THR A 250 3.57 2.46 -14.28
C THR A 250 4.74 3.43 -14.31
N LEU A 251 4.68 4.49 -13.51
CA LEU A 251 5.70 5.55 -13.51
C LEU A 251 6.93 5.19 -12.66
N SER A 252 6.77 4.37 -11.63
CA SER A 252 7.90 3.88 -10.84
C SER A 252 8.64 2.70 -11.50
N THR A 253 7.98 1.99 -12.41
CA THR A 253 8.58 0.94 -13.24
C THR A 253 9.16 1.56 -14.50
N ASP A 254 10.49 1.68 -14.54
CA ASP A 254 11.22 2.26 -15.65
C ASP A 254 12.40 1.33 -15.98
N PRO A 255 12.56 0.83 -17.22
CA PRO A 255 13.67 -0.04 -17.59
C PRO A 255 15.04 0.60 -17.42
N LYS A 256 15.11 1.92 -17.30
CA LYS A 256 16.36 2.68 -17.03
C LYS A 256 16.72 2.70 -15.53
N ARG A 257 15.81 2.26 -14.66
CA ARG A 257 15.98 2.33 -13.21
C ARG A 257 15.85 0.96 -12.56
N LEU A 258 16.27 0.85 -11.31
CA LEU A 258 16.22 -0.36 -10.51
C LEU A 258 15.11 -0.25 -9.45
N LEU A 259 14.22 -1.23 -9.41
CA LEU A 259 13.13 -1.29 -8.46
C LEU A 259 13.66 -1.61 -7.05
N ILE A 260 13.26 -0.83 -6.06
CA ILE A 260 13.44 -1.13 -4.63
C ILE A 260 12.22 -1.91 -4.13
N GLY A 261 11.04 -1.43 -4.43
CA GLY A 261 9.76 -2.06 -4.15
C GLY A 261 8.59 -1.28 -4.74
N ASP A 262 7.43 -1.90 -4.78
CA ASP A 262 6.26 -1.35 -5.48
C ASP A 262 5.22 -0.68 -4.57
N ASP A 263 5.26 -0.87 -3.23
CA ASP A 263 4.12 -0.48 -2.40
C ASP A 263 4.44 0.02 -0.97
N GLU A 264 5.36 -0.60 -0.23
CA GLU A 264 5.56 -0.34 1.20
C GLU A 264 7.04 -0.16 1.54
N HIS A 265 7.40 1.01 2.08
CA HIS A 265 8.79 1.35 2.38
C HIS A 265 8.95 2.05 3.72
N GLY A 266 10.13 1.87 4.31
CA GLY A 266 10.65 2.70 5.39
C GLY A 266 11.76 3.61 4.89
N TRP A 267 11.95 4.72 5.60
CA TRP A 267 13.09 5.61 5.41
C TRP A 267 13.71 5.87 6.77
N ASP A 268 14.80 5.20 7.02
CA ASP A 268 15.60 5.30 8.23
C ASP A 268 16.90 6.06 8.02
N ASP A 269 17.81 6.01 8.98
CA ASP A 269 19.10 6.70 8.87
C ASP A 269 20.08 6.08 7.87
N ASN A 270 19.79 4.87 7.40
CA ASN A 270 20.59 4.17 6.40
C ASN A 270 20.09 4.35 4.96
N GLY A 271 18.87 4.89 4.79
CA GLY A 271 18.25 5.12 3.49
C GLY A 271 16.84 4.55 3.39
N VAL A 272 16.42 4.28 2.16
CA VAL A 272 15.09 3.74 1.83
C VAL A 272 15.14 2.21 1.81
N VAL A 273 14.21 1.57 2.51
CA VAL A 273 14.12 0.11 2.62
C VAL A 273 12.73 -0.38 2.29
N ASN A 274 12.64 -1.46 1.52
CA ASN A 274 11.38 -2.14 1.25
C ASN A 274 10.97 -2.99 2.47
N PHE A 275 9.70 -2.95 2.83
CA PHE A 275 9.16 -3.84 3.87
C PHE A 275 8.86 -5.23 3.37
N GLU A 276 8.70 -5.40 2.05
CA GLU A 276 8.18 -6.60 1.44
C GLU A 276 9.26 -7.46 0.78
N GLY A 277 8.98 -8.75 0.65
CA GLY A 277 9.81 -9.70 -0.10
C GLY A 277 9.36 -9.93 -1.53
N GLY A 278 8.27 -9.31 -1.95
CA GLY A 278 7.67 -9.48 -3.27
C GLY A 278 6.73 -8.35 -3.65
N CYS A 279 5.99 -8.56 -4.72
CA CYS A 279 5.03 -7.62 -5.27
C CYS A 279 3.62 -8.21 -5.29
N TYR A 280 2.63 -7.34 -5.15
CA TYR A 280 1.20 -7.69 -5.15
C TYR A 280 0.44 -6.79 -6.12
N ALA A 281 0.33 -7.23 -7.35
CA ALA A 281 -0.20 -6.42 -8.45
C ALA A 281 -1.66 -6.76 -8.79
N LYS A 282 -2.42 -5.77 -9.23
CA LYS A 282 -3.71 -5.98 -9.91
C LYS A 282 -3.46 -6.56 -11.29
N VAL A 283 -4.29 -7.52 -11.69
CA VAL A 283 -4.20 -8.16 -13.01
C VAL A 283 -5.47 -8.06 -13.84
N ILE A 284 -6.48 -7.33 -13.36
CA ILE A 284 -7.65 -7.04 -14.18
C ILE A 284 -7.24 -6.26 -15.43
N ASN A 285 -7.68 -6.72 -16.60
CA ASN A 285 -7.30 -6.17 -17.91
C ASN A 285 -5.78 -6.14 -18.14
N LEU A 286 -5.01 -7.02 -17.53
CA LEU A 286 -3.56 -7.07 -17.72
C LEU A 286 -3.24 -7.32 -19.19
N ASP A 287 -2.40 -6.48 -19.75
CA ASP A 287 -1.90 -6.57 -21.11
C ASP A 287 -0.37 -6.71 -21.10
N LYS A 288 0.14 -7.73 -21.79
CA LYS A 288 1.56 -8.07 -21.79
C LYS A 288 2.46 -7.02 -22.43
N ASP A 289 1.92 -6.23 -23.36
CA ASP A 289 2.70 -5.22 -24.08
C ASP A 289 2.76 -3.91 -23.29
N SER A 290 1.69 -3.60 -22.54
CA SER A 290 1.60 -2.42 -21.69
C SER A 290 2.30 -2.60 -20.33
N GLU A 291 2.22 -3.81 -19.76
CA GLU A 291 2.75 -4.13 -18.42
C GLU A 291 3.58 -5.43 -18.46
N PRO A 292 4.69 -5.46 -19.24
CA PRO A 292 5.45 -6.67 -19.47
C PRO A 292 6.09 -7.25 -18.21
N ASP A 293 6.50 -6.41 -17.25
CA ASP A 293 7.15 -6.89 -16.02
C ASP A 293 6.18 -7.69 -15.15
N ILE A 294 4.94 -7.22 -15.00
CA ILE A 294 3.90 -7.94 -14.25
C ILE A 294 3.53 -9.23 -14.99
N TYR A 295 3.28 -9.15 -16.30
CA TYR A 295 2.91 -10.34 -17.08
C TYR A 295 3.99 -11.42 -17.02
N ASN A 296 5.26 -11.07 -17.20
CA ASN A 296 6.38 -12.01 -17.17
C ASN A 296 6.69 -12.53 -15.76
N ALA A 297 6.21 -11.87 -14.72
CA ALA A 297 6.31 -12.34 -13.35
C ALA A 297 5.29 -13.42 -13.00
N ILE A 298 4.24 -13.58 -13.82
CA ILE A 298 3.22 -14.64 -13.67
C ILE A 298 3.79 -15.94 -14.23
N LYS A 299 4.42 -16.71 -13.38
CA LYS A 299 5.07 -17.99 -13.69
C LYS A 299 5.09 -18.85 -12.43
N ARG A 300 5.72 -20.01 -12.49
CA ARG A 300 5.92 -20.86 -11.30
C ARG A 300 6.35 -20.02 -10.09
N ASN A 301 5.79 -20.29 -8.92
CA ASN A 301 5.94 -19.59 -7.65
C ASN A 301 5.14 -18.28 -7.52
N ALA A 302 4.56 -17.74 -8.59
CA ALA A 302 3.54 -16.70 -8.47
C ALA A 302 2.21 -17.31 -8.02
N LEU A 303 1.40 -16.52 -7.32
CA LEU A 303 0.06 -16.90 -6.85
C LEU A 303 -0.96 -15.89 -7.38
N LEU A 304 -1.87 -16.37 -8.24
CA LEU A 304 -3.02 -15.60 -8.73
C LEU A 304 -4.19 -15.73 -7.75
N GLU A 305 -4.97 -14.68 -7.61
CA GLU A 305 -6.16 -14.63 -6.76
C GLU A 305 -7.37 -14.15 -7.55
N ASN A 306 -8.44 -14.95 -7.52
CA ASN A 306 -9.76 -14.65 -8.09
C ASN A 306 -9.77 -14.41 -9.61
N VAL A 307 -8.78 -14.93 -10.31
CA VAL A 307 -8.71 -14.88 -11.77
C VAL A 307 -9.55 -16.04 -12.34
N THR A 308 -10.19 -15.80 -13.48
CA THR A 308 -10.94 -16.84 -14.15
C THR A 308 -10.01 -17.69 -15.04
N LEU A 309 -10.06 -19.00 -14.81
CA LEU A 309 -9.39 -20.00 -15.66
C LEU A 309 -10.43 -20.92 -16.28
N ASP A 310 -10.19 -21.35 -17.51
CA ASP A 310 -10.94 -22.45 -18.12
C ASP A 310 -10.42 -23.82 -17.63
N SER A 311 -11.00 -24.90 -18.16
CA SER A 311 -10.62 -26.27 -17.80
C SER A 311 -9.19 -26.65 -18.20
N GLU A 312 -8.58 -25.95 -19.13
CA GLU A 312 -7.21 -26.14 -19.61
C GLU A 312 -6.21 -25.19 -18.92
N GLY A 313 -6.71 -24.30 -18.07
CA GLY A 313 -5.89 -23.34 -17.31
C GLY A 313 -5.59 -22.05 -18.06
N HIS A 314 -6.28 -21.79 -19.18
CA HIS A 314 -6.14 -20.50 -19.88
C HIS A 314 -6.73 -19.37 -19.05
N ILE A 315 -6.04 -18.24 -19.01
CA ILE A 315 -6.38 -17.11 -18.14
C ILE A 315 -7.22 -16.08 -18.93
N ASP A 316 -8.34 -15.66 -18.36
CA ASP A 316 -9.09 -14.49 -18.81
C ASP A 316 -8.91 -13.33 -17.82
N PHE A 317 -7.95 -12.43 -18.10
CA PHE A 317 -7.71 -11.24 -17.28
C PHE A 317 -8.81 -10.18 -17.39
N THR A 318 -9.74 -10.30 -18.33
CA THR A 318 -10.83 -9.32 -18.52
C THR A 318 -12.09 -9.66 -17.73
N ASP A 319 -12.19 -10.89 -17.23
CA ASP A 319 -13.38 -11.36 -16.51
C ASP A 319 -13.47 -10.69 -15.12
N LYS A 320 -14.60 -10.05 -14.89
CA LYS A 320 -14.96 -9.32 -13.66
C LYS A 320 -16.07 -10.01 -12.87
N THR A 321 -16.48 -11.20 -13.25
CA THR A 321 -17.64 -11.88 -12.63
C THR A 321 -17.42 -12.19 -11.16
N VAL A 322 -16.20 -12.52 -10.75
CA VAL A 322 -15.83 -12.71 -9.34
C VAL A 322 -15.55 -11.37 -8.68
N THR A 323 -14.64 -10.59 -9.25
CA THR A 323 -14.22 -9.29 -8.72
C THR A 323 -13.43 -8.50 -9.77
N GLU A 324 -13.44 -7.17 -9.64
CA GLU A 324 -12.48 -6.31 -10.36
C GLU A 324 -11.11 -6.26 -9.67
N ASN A 325 -10.98 -6.82 -8.46
CA ASN A 325 -9.75 -6.83 -7.66
C ASN A 325 -8.97 -8.14 -7.81
N THR A 326 -8.84 -8.63 -9.03
CA THR A 326 -7.97 -9.78 -9.32
C THR A 326 -6.51 -9.43 -9.07
N ARG A 327 -5.75 -10.36 -8.49
CA ARG A 327 -4.39 -10.09 -8.03
C ARG A 327 -3.41 -11.19 -8.43
N VAL A 328 -2.14 -10.84 -8.42
CA VAL A 328 -1.02 -11.76 -8.40
C VAL A 328 0.00 -11.33 -7.35
N SER A 329 0.50 -12.28 -6.57
CA SER A 329 1.69 -12.11 -5.74
C SER A 329 2.85 -12.92 -6.30
N TYR A 330 4.05 -12.35 -6.22
CA TYR A 330 5.27 -13.04 -6.65
C TYR A 330 6.49 -12.52 -5.88
N PRO A 331 7.53 -13.34 -5.71
CA PRO A 331 8.77 -12.86 -5.07
C PRO A 331 9.41 -11.80 -5.95
N ILE A 332 10.07 -10.81 -5.32
CA ILE A 332 10.67 -9.68 -6.04
C ILE A 332 11.67 -10.11 -7.11
N TYR A 333 12.28 -11.28 -6.95
CA TYR A 333 13.21 -11.87 -7.92
C TYR A 333 12.60 -12.26 -9.27
N HIS A 334 11.26 -12.25 -9.40
CA HIS A 334 10.60 -12.37 -10.69
C HIS A 334 10.75 -11.12 -11.57
N ILE A 335 11.14 -9.99 -10.97
CA ILE A 335 11.46 -8.76 -11.69
C ILE A 335 12.97 -8.70 -11.95
N ASN A 336 13.35 -8.41 -13.20
CA ASN A 336 14.75 -8.40 -13.60
C ASN A 336 15.52 -7.16 -13.12
N ASN A 337 14.88 -5.99 -13.18
CA ASN A 337 15.49 -4.68 -12.85
C ASN A 337 15.28 -4.34 -11.37
N ILE A 338 15.83 -5.14 -10.47
CA ILE A 338 15.81 -4.86 -9.03
C ILE A 338 17.15 -4.33 -8.54
N VAL A 339 17.10 -3.49 -7.51
CA VAL A 339 18.31 -2.94 -6.88
C VAL A 339 19.14 -4.04 -6.19
N ARG A 340 20.45 -3.87 -6.15
CA ARG A 340 21.39 -4.73 -5.41
C ARG A 340 22.27 -3.88 -4.48
N PRO A 341 22.34 -4.17 -3.18
CA PRO A 341 21.62 -5.20 -2.43
C PRO A 341 20.10 -5.07 -2.54
N VAL A 342 19.41 -6.21 -2.49
CA VAL A 342 17.96 -6.26 -2.73
C VAL A 342 17.17 -5.48 -1.68
N SER A 343 16.18 -4.71 -2.13
CA SER A 343 15.21 -4.01 -1.27
C SER A 343 15.80 -2.87 -0.42
N THR A 344 16.98 -2.37 -0.73
CA THR A 344 17.62 -1.25 -0.02
C THR A 344 18.26 -0.27 -1.00
N ALA A 345 18.23 1.01 -0.66
CA ALA A 345 18.91 2.07 -1.41
C ALA A 345 19.25 3.25 -0.48
N PRO A 346 20.18 4.13 -0.90
CA PRO A 346 20.47 5.36 -0.17
C PRO A 346 19.24 6.26 0.00
N ASP A 347 19.39 7.33 0.78
CA ASP A 347 18.37 8.36 0.99
C ASP A 347 17.75 8.82 -0.32
N ALA A 348 16.43 9.01 -0.31
CA ALA A 348 15.72 9.58 -1.45
C ALA A 348 16.21 11.00 -1.76
N LYS A 349 16.30 11.32 -3.04
CA LYS A 349 16.59 12.65 -3.57
C LYS A 349 15.35 13.34 -4.11
N SER A 350 14.36 12.56 -4.54
CA SER A 350 13.10 13.06 -5.07
C SER A 350 11.94 12.36 -4.40
N VAL A 351 10.95 13.15 -3.96
CA VAL A 351 9.67 12.68 -3.41
C VAL A 351 8.58 13.15 -4.36
N ILE A 352 7.84 12.22 -4.94
CA ILE A 352 6.85 12.51 -5.98
C ILE A 352 5.48 12.10 -5.49
N PHE A 353 4.56 13.08 -5.42
CA PHE A 353 3.14 12.84 -5.14
C PHE A 353 2.40 12.78 -6.46
N LEU A 354 1.84 11.62 -6.80
CA LEU A 354 1.03 11.44 -7.99
C LEU A 354 -0.44 11.68 -7.67
N SER A 355 -1.08 12.51 -8.46
CA SER A 355 -2.49 12.85 -8.34
C SER A 355 -3.12 12.82 -9.73
N ALA A 356 -4.30 12.22 -9.87
CA ALA A 356 -5.08 12.30 -11.10
C ALA A 356 -6.22 13.29 -10.86
N ASP A 357 -6.03 14.55 -11.28
CA ASP A 357 -7.03 15.60 -11.12
C ASP A 357 -8.07 15.52 -12.24
N ALA A 358 -9.34 15.26 -11.88
CA ALA A 358 -10.46 15.25 -12.81
C ALA A 358 -11.15 16.63 -12.96
N PHE A 359 -10.73 17.63 -12.18
CA PHE A 359 -11.27 19.00 -12.25
C PHE A 359 -10.58 19.86 -13.32
N GLY A 360 -9.41 19.44 -13.79
CA GLY A 360 -8.64 20.19 -14.78
C GLY A 360 -7.93 21.42 -14.21
N VAL A 361 -7.60 21.44 -12.96
CA VAL A 361 -7.08 22.60 -12.21
C VAL A 361 -5.59 22.51 -11.94
N LEU A 362 -5.13 21.35 -11.47
CA LEU A 362 -3.75 21.21 -11.00
C LEU A 362 -2.75 21.23 -12.17
N PRO A 363 -1.61 21.93 -11.99
CA PRO A 363 -0.53 21.87 -12.96
C PRO A 363 -0.02 20.44 -13.18
N PRO A 364 0.52 20.11 -14.36
CA PRO A 364 1.19 18.83 -14.59
C PRO A 364 2.31 18.55 -13.61
N VAL A 365 3.01 19.59 -13.15
CA VAL A 365 4.01 19.49 -12.08
C VAL A 365 4.08 20.77 -11.28
N SER A 366 4.21 20.63 -9.96
CA SER A 366 4.43 21.71 -9.01
C SER A 366 5.62 21.37 -8.12
N ILE A 367 6.49 22.35 -7.88
CA ILE A 367 7.61 22.24 -6.95
C ILE A 367 7.10 22.68 -5.58
N LEU A 368 7.19 21.83 -4.59
CA LEU A 368 6.60 22.09 -3.27
C LEU A 368 7.63 22.63 -2.27
N THR A 369 7.22 23.61 -1.46
CA THR A 369 7.95 23.98 -0.25
C THR A 369 7.86 22.86 0.80
N PRO A 370 8.69 22.85 1.86
CA PRO A 370 8.56 21.87 2.94
C PRO A 370 7.17 21.87 3.60
N GLU A 371 6.56 23.04 3.78
CA GLU A 371 5.22 23.19 4.36
C GLU A 371 4.14 22.69 3.40
N GLN A 372 4.23 23.05 2.12
CA GLN A 372 3.35 22.51 1.08
C GLN A 372 3.48 20.98 0.95
N THR A 373 4.69 20.46 1.08
CA THR A 373 4.92 19.02 1.07
C THR A 373 4.09 18.33 2.15
N GLN A 374 4.10 18.83 3.38
CA GLN A 374 3.30 18.28 4.46
C GLN A 374 1.79 18.45 4.21
N TYR A 375 1.36 19.62 3.77
CA TYR A 375 -0.06 19.93 3.51
C TYR A 375 -0.65 18.97 2.45
N TYR A 376 0.02 18.81 1.31
CA TYR A 376 -0.47 17.98 0.21
C TYR A 376 -0.25 16.48 0.46
N PHE A 377 0.74 16.11 1.24
CA PHE A 377 0.88 14.75 1.76
C PHE A 377 -0.27 14.36 2.69
N LEU A 378 -0.63 15.22 3.62
CA LEU A 378 -1.79 15.03 4.50
C LEU A 378 -3.11 14.98 3.71
N SER A 379 -3.23 15.75 2.65
CA SER A 379 -4.42 15.74 1.79
C SER A 379 -4.56 14.43 1.02
N GLY A 380 -3.47 13.92 0.42
CA GLY A 380 -3.47 12.67 -0.33
C GLY A 380 -4.54 12.63 -1.42
N PHE A 381 -4.55 13.68 -2.26
CA PHE A 381 -5.63 13.94 -3.22
C PHE A 381 -5.50 13.15 -4.51
N THR A 382 -6.64 12.64 -4.97
CA THR A 382 -6.91 12.28 -6.36
C THR A 382 -8.39 12.52 -6.66
N ALA A 383 -8.79 12.45 -7.92
CA ALA A 383 -10.19 12.59 -8.30
C ALA A 383 -10.57 11.58 -9.38
N LYS A 384 -11.85 11.19 -9.39
CA LYS A 384 -12.44 10.32 -10.41
C LYS A 384 -13.23 11.16 -11.39
N LEU A 385 -13.07 10.87 -12.69
CA LEU A 385 -13.87 11.50 -13.75
C LEU A 385 -15.29 10.94 -13.73
N ALA A 386 -16.27 11.79 -14.08
CA ALA A 386 -17.65 11.38 -14.28
C ALA A 386 -17.74 10.21 -15.27
N GLY A 387 -18.56 9.20 -14.95
CA GLY A 387 -18.78 8.02 -15.79
C GLY A 387 -17.69 6.95 -15.76
N THR A 388 -16.63 7.12 -14.96
CA THR A 388 -15.55 6.11 -14.84
C THR A 388 -15.90 4.95 -13.92
N GLU A 389 -16.83 5.16 -12.99
CA GLU A 389 -17.37 4.14 -12.09
C GLU A 389 -18.89 4.31 -11.96
N ARG A 390 -19.58 3.23 -11.58
CA ARG A 390 -21.03 3.25 -11.36
C ARG A 390 -21.38 4.23 -10.25
N GLY A 391 -22.25 5.20 -10.56
CA GLY A 391 -22.69 6.22 -9.60
C GLY A 391 -21.84 7.50 -9.56
N ILE A 392 -20.75 7.56 -10.34
CA ILE A 392 -19.94 8.78 -10.49
C ILE A 392 -20.51 9.61 -11.65
N THR A 393 -21.25 10.66 -11.33
CA THR A 393 -21.93 11.55 -12.31
C THR A 393 -21.20 12.87 -12.54
N GLU A 394 -20.29 13.23 -11.63
CA GLU A 394 -19.47 14.43 -11.69
C GLU A 394 -18.06 14.13 -11.17
N PRO A 395 -17.05 15.00 -11.43
CA PRO A 395 -15.72 14.83 -10.85
C PRO A 395 -15.81 14.71 -9.33
N THR A 396 -15.31 13.59 -8.79
CA THR A 396 -15.42 13.27 -7.35
C THR A 396 -14.03 13.20 -6.74
N PRO A 397 -13.72 14.06 -5.74
CA PRO A 397 -12.43 14.04 -5.07
C PRO A 397 -12.35 12.87 -4.09
N THR A 398 -11.16 12.32 -3.95
CA THR A 398 -10.76 11.38 -2.90
C THR A 398 -9.60 11.98 -2.14
N PHE A 399 -9.74 12.08 -0.84
CA PHE A 399 -8.67 12.52 0.07
C PHE A 399 -8.31 11.35 0.99
N SER A 400 -7.08 10.87 0.89
CA SER A 400 -6.57 9.78 1.71
C SER A 400 -5.27 10.23 2.37
N ALA A 401 -5.31 10.49 3.66
CA ALA A 401 -4.16 11.00 4.42
C ALA A 401 -2.89 10.20 4.10
N CYS A 402 -1.82 10.91 3.78
CA CYS A 402 -0.51 10.32 3.46
C CYS A 402 -0.55 9.27 2.34
N PHE A 403 -1.55 9.35 1.45
CA PHE A 403 -1.84 8.37 0.38
C PHE A 403 -2.07 6.94 0.87
N GLY A 404 -2.45 6.78 2.13
CA GLY A 404 -2.63 5.47 2.75
C GLY A 404 -3.41 5.49 4.06
N GLN A 405 -4.46 6.32 4.17
CA GLN A 405 -5.21 6.55 5.40
C GLN A 405 -5.67 5.25 6.08
N ALA A 406 -6.08 4.25 5.31
CA ALA A 406 -6.56 2.97 5.84
C ALA A 406 -5.52 2.20 6.68
N PHE A 407 -4.25 2.56 6.56
CA PHE A 407 -3.12 1.87 7.21
C PHE A 407 -2.45 2.70 8.29
N LEU A 408 -2.94 3.92 8.55
CA LEU A 408 -2.34 4.82 9.53
C LEU A 408 -2.91 4.54 10.92
N GLU A 409 -2.03 4.15 11.83
CA GLU A 409 -2.39 3.86 13.23
C GLU A 409 -2.19 5.08 14.13
N LEU A 410 -1.29 5.99 13.76
CA LEU A 410 -1.00 7.23 14.46
C LEU A 410 -1.68 8.41 13.75
N HIS A 411 -1.75 9.56 14.41
CA HIS A 411 -2.24 10.78 13.79
C HIS A 411 -1.44 11.10 12.51
N PRO A 412 -2.09 11.45 11.39
CA PRO A 412 -1.41 11.63 10.11
C PRO A 412 -0.26 12.63 10.12
N THR A 413 -0.33 13.68 10.95
CA THR A 413 0.76 14.65 11.09
C THR A 413 2.08 14.03 11.52
N LYS A 414 2.07 12.92 12.24
CA LYS A 414 3.27 12.19 12.63
C LYS A 414 4.05 11.67 11.41
N TYR A 415 3.33 11.12 10.44
CA TYR A 415 3.94 10.61 9.19
C TYR A 415 4.51 11.74 8.33
N ALA A 416 3.77 12.85 8.24
CA ALA A 416 4.21 14.04 7.50
C ALA A 416 5.49 14.64 8.12
N GLN A 417 5.56 14.72 9.44
CA GLN A 417 6.74 15.22 10.17
C GLN A 417 7.96 14.33 9.94
N GLU A 418 7.81 13.00 10.02
CA GLU A 418 8.92 12.08 9.81
C GLU A 418 9.43 12.11 8.36
N LEU A 419 8.53 12.21 7.38
CA LEU A 419 8.90 12.35 5.96
C LEU A 419 9.74 13.62 5.72
N VAL A 420 9.26 14.78 6.17
CA VAL A 420 9.95 16.06 5.96
C VAL A 420 11.27 16.13 6.72
N LYS A 421 11.35 15.52 7.90
CA LYS A 421 12.60 15.40 8.66
C LYS A 421 13.67 14.61 7.87
N LYS A 422 13.30 13.49 7.25
CA LYS A 422 14.19 12.73 6.38
C LYS A 422 14.58 13.51 5.13
N MET A 423 13.63 14.17 4.50
CA MET A 423 13.88 15.04 3.34
C MET A 423 14.86 16.15 3.64
N LYS A 424 14.71 16.84 4.78
CA LYS A 424 15.61 17.90 5.22
C LYS A 424 17.03 17.39 5.41
N LYS A 425 17.19 16.22 6.02
CA LYS A 425 18.50 15.59 6.22
C LYS A 425 19.17 15.19 4.91
N SER A 426 18.42 14.66 3.94
CA SER A 426 18.94 14.20 2.65
C SER A 426 19.07 15.27 1.59
N GLY A 427 18.43 16.43 1.80
CA GLY A 427 18.30 17.47 0.78
C GLY A 427 17.28 17.14 -0.31
N ALA A 428 16.40 16.16 -0.08
CA ALA A 428 15.37 15.75 -1.02
C ALA A 428 14.36 16.89 -1.27
N LYS A 429 13.84 16.94 -2.49
CA LYS A 429 12.77 17.85 -2.92
C LYS A 429 11.50 17.09 -3.24
N ALA A 430 10.36 17.74 -3.00
CA ALA A 430 9.05 17.18 -3.29
C ALA A 430 8.38 17.87 -4.47
N TYR A 431 7.63 17.09 -5.22
CA TYR A 431 6.89 17.50 -6.41
C TYR A 431 5.49 16.90 -6.39
N LEU A 432 4.49 17.71 -6.76
CA LEU A 432 3.14 17.22 -7.02
C LEU A 432 2.99 17.07 -8.54
N VAL A 433 2.78 15.87 -9.01
CA VAL A 433 2.64 15.55 -10.43
C VAL A 433 1.18 15.14 -10.71
N ASN A 434 0.53 15.90 -11.58
CA ASN A 434 -0.82 15.63 -12.03
C ASN A 434 -0.81 14.72 -13.27
N THR A 435 -1.30 13.52 -13.13
CA THR A 435 -1.46 12.54 -14.23
C THR A 435 -2.90 12.51 -14.77
N GLY A 436 -3.74 13.44 -14.34
CA GLY A 436 -5.15 13.54 -14.71
C GLY A 436 -5.42 14.39 -15.95
N TRP A 437 -6.43 15.22 -15.86
CA TRP A 437 -6.97 16.00 -16.98
C TRP A 437 -6.59 17.48 -16.84
N ASN A 438 -6.70 18.19 -17.94
CA ASN A 438 -6.52 19.65 -18.00
C ASN A 438 -7.71 20.32 -18.71
N GLY A 439 -7.61 21.61 -19.00
CA GLY A 439 -8.69 22.40 -19.59
C GLY A 439 -9.13 21.95 -21.00
N THR A 440 -8.33 21.14 -21.69
CA THR A 440 -8.72 20.54 -22.98
C THR A 440 -9.75 19.43 -22.86
N GLY A 441 -10.06 18.97 -21.62
CA GLY A 441 -10.90 17.81 -21.38
C GLY A 441 -10.23 16.47 -21.67
N LYS A 442 -8.94 16.49 -21.99
CA LYS A 442 -8.13 15.28 -22.25
C LYS A 442 -7.17 15.03 -21.08
N ARG A 443 -6.85 13.77 -20.88
CA ARG A 443 -5.84 13.37 -19.92
C ARG A 443 -4.45 13.81 -20.39
N ILE A 444 -3.62 14.29 -19.48
CA ILE A 444 -2.21 14.60 -19.75
C ILE A 444 -1.54 13.35 -20.32
N SER A 445 -0.79 13.50 -21.40
CA SER A 445 -0.19 12.36 -22.10
C SER A 445 0.85 11.65 -21.25
N ILE A 446 0.95 10.33 -21.41
CA ILE A 446 2.03 9.54 -20.78
C ILE A 446 3.41 10.05 -21.20
N LYS A 447 3.56 10.51 -22.45
CA LYS A 447 4.81 11.09 -22.97
C LYS A 447 5.23 12.31 -22.16
N ASP A 448 4.30 13.27 -21.95
CA ASP A 448 4.56 14.48 -21.18
C ASP A 448 4.82 14.14 -19.70
N THR A 449 4.05 13.24 -19.11
CA THR A 449 4.24 12.79 -17.73
C THR A 449 5.62 12.14 -17.53
N ARG A 450 6.06 11.28 -18.46
CA ARG A 450 7.41 10.70 -18.40
C ARG A 450 8.50 11.74 -18.58
N GLY A 451 8.30 12.72 -19.47
CA GLY A 451 9.21 13.85 -19.62
C GLY A 451 9.35 14.67 -18.32
N ILE A 452 8.25 14.89 -17.62
CA ILE A 452 8.23 15.56 -16.32
C ILE A 452 9.00 14.74 -15.27
N ILE A 453 8.75 13.43 -15.19
CA ILE A 453 9.47 12.55 -14.27
C ILE A 453 10.98 12.54 -14.59
N ASP A 454 11.35 12.46 -15.85
CA ASP A 454 12.77 12.53 -16.28
C ASP A 454 13.41 13.87 -15.87
N ALA A 455 12.69 14.99 -16.00
CA ALA A 455 13.18 16.31 -15.58
C ALA A 455 13.35 16.41 -14.05
N ILE A 456 12.48 15.77 -13.29
CA ILE A 456 12.62 15.66 -11.83
C ILE A 456 13.86 14.83 -11.48
N LEU A 457 13.98 13.62 -12.03
CA LEU A 457 15.03 12.68 -11.69
C LEU A 457 16.43 13.14 -12.13
N SER A 458 16.53 13.83 -13.26
CA SER A 458 17.79 14.44 -13.72
C SER A 458 18.17 15.73 -12.98
N GLY A 459 17.23 16.32 -12.25
CA GLY A 459 17.39 17.62 -11.63
C GLY A 459 17.17 18.82 -12.56
N ALA A 460 16.84 18.60 -13.83
CA ALA A 460 16.62 19.67 -14.81
C ALA A 460 15.52 20.66 -14.38
N ILE A 461 14.48 20.16 -13.71
CA ILE A 461 13.38 20.99 -13.18
C ILE A 461 13.88 22.07 -12.20
N ASN A 462 14.95 21.82 -11.47
CA ASN A 462 15.49 22.74 -10.46
C ASN A 462 16.22 23.93 -11.08
N ASN A 463 16.58 23.86 -12.37
CA ASN A 463 17.24 24.92 -13.13
C ASN A 463 16.29 25.58 -14.13
N ALA A 464 15.05 25.15 -14.23
CA ALA A 464 14.06 25.71 -15.13
C ALA A 464 13.55 27.06 -14.62
N PRO A 465 13.19 28.02 -15.50
CA PRO A 465 12.47 29.21 -15.10
C PRO A 465 11.10 28.82 -14.55
N THR A 466 10.65 29.56 -13.53
CA THR A 466 9.42 29.26 -12.81
C THR A 466 8.49 30.47 -12.73
N LYS A 467 7.22 30.19 -12.47
CA LYS A 467 6.22 31.18 -12.06
C LYS A 467 5.32 30.57 -10.95
N THR A 468 4.56 31.43 -10.28
CA THR A 468 3.58 31.05 -9.27
C THR A 468 2.17 31.12 -9.85
N ILE A 469 1.35 30.11 -9.60
CA ILE A 469 -0.06 30.11 -10.02
C ILE A 469 -0.97 30.59 -8.88
N PRO A 470 -2.13 31.19 -9.22
CA PRO A 470 -3.09 31.70 -8.23
C PRO A 470 -3.68 30.57 -7.34
N TYR A 471 -4.24 30.97 -6.21
CA TYR A 471 -4.95 30.18 -5.20
C TYR A 471 -4.11 29.14 -4.48
N PHE A 472 -3.45 28.24 -5.20
CA PHE A 472 -2.60 27.19 -4.63
C PHE A 472 -1.18 27.68 -4.31
N ASN A 473 -0.76 28.79 -4.89
CA ASN A 473 0.60 29.34 -4.76
C ASN A 473 1.70 28.32 -5.13
N PHE A 474 1.40 27.41 -6.03
CA PHE A 474 2.38 26.44 -6.53
C PHE A 474 3.42 27.13 -7.41
N THR A 475 4.67 26.77 -7.19
CA THR A 475 5.76 27.10 -8.09
C THR A 475 5.77 26.09 -9.23
N VAL A 476 5.59 26.57 -10.47
CA VAL A 476 5.54 25.70 -11.66
C VAL A 476 6.65 26.11 -12.64
N PRO A 477 7.30 25.13 -13.32
CA PRO A 477 8.23 25.45 -14.39
C PRO A 477 7.49 26.01 -15.59
N THR A 478 8.12 26.91 -16.34
CA THR A 478 7.57 27.48 -17.57
C THR A 478 8.04 26.72 -18.82
N GLU A 479 9.11 25.95 -18.69
CA GLU A 479 9.63 25.07 -19.73
C GLU A 479 10.34 23.86 -19.09
N LEU A 480 10.27 22.70 -19.72
CA LEU A 480 11.01 21.49 -19.35
C LEU A 480 11.44 20.73 -20.61
N PRO A 481 12.63 20.09 -20.61
CA PRO A 481 13.08 19.28 -21.74
C PRO A 481 12.08 18.18 -22.09
N GLY A 482 11.70 18.08 -23.36
CA GLY A 482 10.83 17.02 -23.87
C GLY A 482 9.37 17.10 -23.44
N VAL A 483 8.94 18.18 -22.82
CA VAL A 483 7.56 18.42 -22.37
C VAL A 483 6.98 19.59 -23.13
N ASP A 484 5.71 19.47 -23.56
CA ASP A 484 4.98 20.59 -24.16
C ASP A 484 4.83 21.73 -23.15
N SER A 485 5.45 22.87 -23.42
CA SER A 485 5.36 24.04 -22.52
C SER A 485 3.95 24.63 -22.41
N GLY A 486 3.09 24.38 -23.39
CA GLY A 486 1.70 24.84 -23.42
C GLY A 486 0.80 24.19 -22.36
N ILE A 487 1.23 23.12 -21.71
CA ILE A 487 0.46 22.44 -20.65
C ILE A 487 0.92 22.80 -19.25
N LEU A 488 2.11 23.39 -19.08
CA LEU A 488 2.74 23.57 -17.76
C LEU A 488 2.02 24.56 -16.86
N ASP A 489 1.43 25.59 -17.42
CA ASP A 489 0.44 26.42 -16.75
C ASP A 489 -0.96 25.93 -17.12
N PRO A 490 -1.75 25.39 -16.19
CA PRO A 490 -3.04 24.81 -16.53
C PRO A 490 -4.03 25.82 -17.13
N ARG A 491 -3.85 27.11 -16.87
CA ARG A 491 -4.69 28.19 -17.44
C ARG A 491 -4.57 28.27 -18.96
N ASP A 492 -3.39 27.96 -19.51
CA ASP A 492 -3.11 28.00 -20.94
C ASP A 492 -3.82 26.87 -21.71
N THR A 493 -4.36 25.88 -21.03
CA THR A 493 -5.12 24.77 -21.62
C THR A 493 -6.62 25.09 -21.78
N TYR A 494 -7.08 26.21 -21.24
CA TYR A 494 -8.46 26.67 -21.32
C TYR A 494 -8.64 27.70 -22.44
N ALA A 495 -9.80 27.65 -23.12
CA ALA A 495 -10.18 28.68 -24.08
C ALA A 495 -10.45 30.03 -23.39
N ASN A 496 -10.95 30.00 -22.16
CA ASN A 496 -11.17 31.16 -21.30
C ASN A 496 -10.56 30.91 -19.94
N ALA A 497 -9.62 31.75 -19.52
CA ALA A 497 -8.92 31.67 -18.23
C ALA A 497 -9.89 31.75 -17.03
N GLU A 498 -11.02 32.44 -17.19
CA GLU A 498 -12.02 32.55 -16.12
C GLU A 498 -12.70 31.22 -15.80
N ASP A 499 -12.78 30.30 -16.76
CA ASP A 499 -13.29 28.95 -16.52
C ASP A 499 -12.33 28.16 -15.61
N TRP A 500 -11.02 28.36 -15.76
CA TRP A 500 -10.04 27.81 -14.83
C TRP A 500 -10.19 28.40 -13.43
N ASN A 501 -10.31 29.73 -13.31
CA ASN A 501 -10.48 30.42 -12.01
C ASN A 501 -11.67 29.83 -11.23
N THR A 502 -12.81 29.68 -11.88
CA THR A 502 -14.02 29.12 -11.25
C THR A 502 -13.78 27.71 -10.70
N LYS A 503 -13.17 26.84 -11.50
CA LYS A 503 -12.85 25.48 -11.08
C LYS A 503 -11.75 25.42 -10.01
N ALA A 504 -10.77 26.31 -10.11
CA ALA A 504 -9.68 26.41 -9.14
C ALA A 504 -10.18 26.82 -7.75
N VAL A 505 -11.08 27.78 -7.68
CA VAL A 505 -11.72 28.19 -6.42
C VAL A 505 -12.52 27.06 -5.81
N ASP A 506 -13.30 26.32 -6.62
CA ASP A 506 -14.05 25.14 -6.14
C ASP A 506 -13.10 24.06 -5.57
N LEU A 507 -12.08 23.67 -6.32
CA LEU A 507 -11.13 22.65 -5.86
C LEU A 507 -10.34 23.11 -4.63
N ALA A 508 -9.88 24.36 -4.61
CA ALA A 508 -9.21 24.96 -3.46
C ALA A 508 -10.08 24.90 -2.21
N GLY A 509 -11.37 25.22 -2.33
CA GLY A 509 -12.33 25.12 -1.24
C GLY A 509 -12.48 23.69 -0.71
N ARG A 510 -12.43 22.68 -1.58
CA ARG A 510 -12.48 21.27 -1.20
C ARG A 510 -11.24 20.84 -0.41
N PHE A 511 -10.05 21.29 -0.81
CA PHE A 511 -8.82 21.08 -0.04
C PHE A 511 -8.89 21.71 1.35
N VAL A 512 -9.30 22.97 1.43
CA VAL A 512 -9.44 23.69 2.71
C VAL A 512 -10.41 22.96 3.63
N LYS A 513 -11.58 22.58 3.12
CA LYS A 513 -12.59 21.84 3.88
C LYS A 513 -12.06 20.49 4.38
N ASN A 514 -11.32 19.76 3.54
CA ASN A 514 -10.71 18.48 3.95
C ASN A 514 -9.66 18.67 5.04
N PHE A 515 -8.89 19.75 4.99
CA PHE A 515 -7.77 19.97 5.90
C PHE A 515 -8.20 20.31 7.34
N VAL A 516 -9.42 20.81 7.55
CA VAL A 516 -9.98 21.16 8.88
C VAL A 516 -9.78 20.03 9.90
N LYS A 517 -9.90 18.79 9.48
CA LYS A 517 -9.71 17.61 10.34
C LYS A 517 -8.31 17.48 10.95
N TYR A 518 -7.30 18.17 10.41
CA TYR A 518 -5.93 18.17 10.93
C TYR A 518 -5.63 19.39 11.82
N GLU A 519 -6.53 20.34 11.90
CA GLU A 519 -6.33 21.58 12.69
C GLU A 519 -6.50 21.36 14.19
N GLY A 520 -6.89 20.13 14.61
CA GLY A 520 -7.06 19.77 16.01
C GLY A 520 -5.77 19.71 16.84
N ASN A 521 -4.59 19.72 16.20
CA ASN A 521 -3.31 19.78 16.87
C ASN A 521 -2.42 20.91 16.32
N GLU A 522 -1.37 21.27 17.06
CA GLU A 522 -0.48 22.37 16.70
C GLU A 522 0.26 22.13 15.38
N ALA A 523 0.65 20.89 15.09
CA ALA A 523 1.33 20.53 13.86
C ALA A 523 0.44 20.77 12.62
N GLY A 524 -0.82 20.41 12.70
CA GLY A 524 -1.80 20.67 11.62
C GLY A 524 -2.12 22.17 11.47
N LYS A 525 -2.34 22.87 12.58
CA LYS A 525 -2.57 24.33 12.56
C LYS A 525 -1.46 25.10 11.87
N ALA A 526 -0.21 24.73 12.13
CA ALA A 526 0.97 25.37 11.55
C ALA A 526 1.06 25.24 10.02
N LEU A 527 0.34 24.30 9.42
CA LEU A 527 0.36 24.03 7.98
C LEU A 527 -0.77 24.72 7.20
N VAL A 528 -1.78 25.27 7.86
CA VAL A 528 -2.95 25.86 7.20
C VAL A 528 -2.55 26.91 6.14
N ALA A 529 -1.59 27.75 6.45
CA ALA A 529 -1.10 28.79 5.55
C ALA A 529 -0.38 28.26 4.29
N ALA A 530 0.03 26.97 4.29
CA ALA A 530 0.65 26.33 3.13
C ALA A 530 -0.37 25.77 2.13
N GLY A 531 -1.64 25.71 2.51
CA GLY A 531 -2.73 25.29 1.66
C GLY A 531 -3.23 26.38 0.72
N PRO A 532 -4.31 26.10 -0.03
CA PRO A 532 -4.91 27.08 -0.95
C PRO A 532 -5.50 28.29 -0.22
N HIS A 533 -5.47 29.42 -0.90
CA HIS A 533 -6.09 30.68 -0.49
C HIS A 533 -7.13 31.10 -1.54
N ILE A 534 -8.37 31.29 -1.12
CA ILE A 534 -9.50 31.62 -1.99
C ILE A 534 -10.01 33.07 -1.84
N ASP A 535 -9.33 33.88 -1.05
CA ASP A 535 -9.69 35.31 -0.80
C ASP A 535 -9.24 36.22 -1.93
#